data_c96f0f049a21556546acf47f6a2d2a7b
#
_entry.id   c96f0f049a21556546acf47f6a2d2a7b
#
_cell.length_a   1.000
_cell.length_b   1.000
_cell.length_c   1.000
_cell.angle_alpha   90.00
_cell.angle_beta   90.00
_cell.angle_gamma   90.00
#
_symmetry.space_group_name_H-M   'P 1'
#
loop_
_entity.id
_entity.type
_entity.pdbx_description
1 polymer ?
#
loop_
_entity_poly.entity_id
_entity_poly.type
_entity_poly.pdbx_seq_one_letter_code
_entity_poly.pdbx_strand_id
1 'polypeptide(L)'
;TNWNTKDIKILNLNTYAIEHEISLDGLPEDIISDGSFIYTSIPNLILYDQGNGSSVIKIDPSTKQIVQTYEVGRGPQHMVIHDNNLWVSRTYYSEDWYQTYFGTTHINIITDEIVIKEYGPGIVCGGNVMVFDNQVYRTYEGGIAPIDENDLSIRSSSKIGDYGASNIYSVEALNKNVYFGITRDYQSPDTVYIHNDIGEFKYLYEVGASPGDYAIWQSN
;
A
#
# COMPACT_ATOMS: atom_id res chain seq x y z
N THR A 1 -4.70 10.42 -8.16
CA THR A 1 -3.55 9.95 -8.98
C THR A 1 -3.98 9.54 -10.37
N ASN A 2 -3.12 9.69 -11.36
CA ASN A 2 -3.38 9.28 -12.72
C ASN A 2 -2.10 8.77 -13.40
N TRP A 3 -2.06 7.47 -13.67
CA TRP A 3 -0.93 6.81 -14.33
C TRP A 3 -0.69 7.31 -15.76
N ASN A 4 -1.76 7.48 -16.55
CA ASN A 4 -1.62 7.78 -17.96
C ASN A 4 -0.99 9.14 -18.23
N THR A 5 -1.25 10.11 -17.35
CA THR A 5 -0.77 11.49 -17.49
C THR A 5 0.34 11.85 -16.50
N LYS A 6 0.72 10.91 -15.61
CA LYS A 6 1.73 11.12 -14.55
C LYS A 6 1.44 12.38 -13.74
N ASP A 7 0.25 12.46 -13.19
CA ASP A 7 -0.18 13.64 -12.45
C ASP A 7 -1.12 13.32 -11.29
N ILE A 8 -1.30 14.28 -10.42
CA ILE A 8 -2.38 14.34 -9.44
C ILE A 8 -3.32 15.44 -9.87
N LYS A 9 -4.61 15.11 -10.01
CA LYS A 9 -5.67 16.07 -10.33
C LYS A 9 -6.43 16.46 -9.07
N ILE A 10 -6.62 17.76 -8.90
CA ILE A 10 -7.42 18.33 -7.82
C ILE A 10 -8.80 18.66 -8.37
N LEU A 11 -9.81 17.96 -7.85
CA LEU A 11 -11.22 18.12 -8.25
C LEU A 11 -11.95 19.04 -7.26
N ASN A 12 -12.63 20.04 -7.78
CA ASN A 12 -13.56 20.83 -6.99
C ASN A 12 -14.89 20.07 -6.80
N LEU A 13 -15.26 19.75 -5.57
CA LEU A 13 -16.46 18.98 -5.26
C LEU A 13 -17.78 19.74 -5.44
N ASN A 14 -17.76 21.07 -5.59
CA ASN A 14 -18.94 21.88 -5.86
C ASN A 14 -19.23 22.01 -7.36
N THR A 15 -18.17 22.12 -8.17
CA THR A 15 -18.30 22.34 -9.62
C THR A 15 -18.02 21.08 -10.44
N TYR A 16 -17.42 20.04 -9.82
CA TYR A 16 -16.93 18.82 -10.46
C TYR A 16 -15.91 19.07 -11.59
N ALA A 17 -15.22 20.20 -11.52
CA ALA A 17 -14.17 20.56 -12.46
C ALA A 17 -12.78 20.28 -11.88
N ILE A 18 -11.83 19.93 -12.74
CA ILE A 18 -10.41 19.89 -12.36
C ILE A 18 -9.91 21.33 -12.23
N GLU A 19 -9.46 21.70 -11.04
CA GLU A 19 -8.94 23.04 -10.75
C GLU A 19 -7.45 23.15 -10.88
N HIS A 20 -6.74 22.05 -10.67
CA HIS A 20 -5.29 22.06 -10.71
C HIS A 20 -4.74 20.66 -11.05
N GLU A 21 -3.58 20.64 -11.68
CA GLU A 21 -2.83 19.42 -11.99
C GLU A 21 -1.39 19.56 -11.49
N ILE A 22 -0.89 18.55 -10.81
CA ILE A 22 0.49 18.47 -10.32
C ILE A 22 1.19 17.39 -11.14
N SER A 23 2.10 17.80 -12.02
CA SER A 23 2.90 16.88 -12.83
C SER A 23 3.93 16.15 -11.98
N LEU A 24 4.15 14.85 -12.26
CA LEU A 24 5.08 13.97 -11.57
C LEU A 24 6.08 13.36 -12.57
N ASP A 25 7.25 12.98 -12.07
CA ASP A 25 8.28 12.34 -12.90
C ASP A 25 8.03 10.85 -13.16
N GLY A 26 7.02 10.25 -12.52
CA GLY A 26 6.68 8.84 -12.65
C GLY A 26 5.19 8.56 -12.48
N LEU A 27 4.83 7.30 -12.36
CA LEU A 27 3.47 6.79 -12.29
C LEU A 27 3.03 6.73 -10.81
N PRO A 28 2.10 7.61 -10.35
CA PRO A 28 1.68 7.61 -8.95
C PRO A 28 0.75 6.44 -8.65
N GLU A 29 1.01 5.70 -7.58
CA GLU A 29 0.20 4.57 -7.13
C GLU A 29 -0.75 4.98 -6.03
N ASP A 30 -0.26 5.07 -4.81
CA ASP A 30 -1.05 5.39 -3.63
C ASP A 30 -1.00 6.88 -3.29
N ILE A 31 -2.02 7.35 -2.56
CA ILE A 31 -2.12 8.73 -2.08
C ILE A 31 -2.77 8.77 -0.70
N ILE A 32 -2.08 9.41 0.26
CA ILE A 32 -2.53 9.48 1.65
C ILE A 32 -2.22 10.86 2.24
N SER A 33 -2.85 11.23 3.35
CA SER A 33 -2.65 12.52 4.02
C SER A 33 -2.46 12.34 5.52
N ASP A 34 -1.56 13.15 6.09
CA ASP A 34 -1.41 13.31 7.55
C ASP A 34 -2.31 14.43 8.13
N GLY A 35 -3.16 15.01 7.29
CA GLY A 35 -4.01 16.16 7.62
C GLY A 35 -3.36 17.51 7.32
N SER A 36 -2.05 17.57 7.14
CA SER A 36 -1.29 18.78 6.80
C SER A 36 -0.70 18.71 5.39
N PHE A 37 -0.19 17.54 5.04
CA PHE A 37 0.43 17.25 3.75
C PHE A 37 -0.21 16.04 3.09
N ILE A 38 0.01 15.91 1.80
CA ILE A 38 -0.37 14.76 0.98
C ILE A 38 0.90 14.06 0.56
N TYR A 39 0.88 12.73 0.60
CA TYR A 39 1.99 11.86 0.16
C TYR A 39 1.52 10.98 -0.98
N THR A 40 2.36 10.79 -1.99
CA THR A 40 2.10 9.84 -3.09
C THR A 40 3.35 9.01 -3.38
N SER A 41 3.15 7.71 -3.60
CA SER A 41 4.22 6.78 -3.96
C SER A 41 4.39 6.71 -5.49
N ILE A 42 5.65 6.56 -5.93
CA ILE A 42 6.03 6.45 -7.34
C ILE A 42 6.79 5.14 -7.56
N PRO A 43 6.09 4.01 -7.77
CA PRO A 43 6.73 2.71 -7.97
C PRO A 43 7.39 2.55 -9.34
N ASN A 44 6.90 3.26 -10.34
CA ASN A 44 7.34 3.12 -11.72
C ASN A 44 7.58 4.49 -12.35
N LEU A 45 8.64 4.59 -13.17
CA LEU A 45 8.91 5.81 -13.95
C LEU A 45 8.15 5.80 -15.29
N ILE A 46 7.98 4.60 -15.86
CA ILE A 46 7.20 4.34 -17.07
C ILE A 46 6.41 3.04 -16.89
N LEU A 47 5.45 2.76 -17.76
CA LEU A 47 4.72 1.49 -17.76
C LEU A 47 5.69 0.31 -17.94
N TYR A 48 5.54 -0.73 -17.11
CA TYR A 48 6.31 -1.97 -17.17
C TYR A 48 7.83 -1.78 -16.99
N ASP A 49 8.26 -0.94 -16.07
CA ASP A 49 9.67 -0.69 -15.78
C ASP A 49 10.23 -1.50 -14.58
N GLN A 50 9.61 -2.61 -14.22
CA GLN A 50 10.00 -3.51 -13.14
C GLN A 50 10.01 -2.89 -11.72
N GLY A 51 9.29 -1.80 -11.50
CA GLY A 51 9.30 -1.10 -10.22
C GLY A 51 10.59 -0.29 -10.01
N ASN A 52 11.06 0.42 -11.04
CA ASN A 52 12.27 1.25 -10.96
C ASN A 52 12.02 2.64 -10.37
N GLY A 53 10.77 3.04 -10.14
CA GLY A 53 10.48 4.20 -9.31
C GLY A 53 10.88 3.92 -7.86
N SER A 54 11.36 4.95 -7.15
CA SER A 54 11.94 4.81 -5.81
C SER A 54 11.55 5.94 -4.86
N SER A 55 10.55 6.74 -5.21
CA SER A 55 10.26 7.94 -4.45
C SER A 55 8.87 7.96 -3.83
N VAL A 56 8.77 8.68 -2.72
CA VAL A 56 7.52 9.21 -2.18
C VAL A 56 7.59 10.74 -2.24
N ILE A 57 6.55 11.35 -2.75
CA ILE A 57 6.46 12.79 -2.95
C ILE A 57 5.53 13.38 -1.91
N LYS A 58 6.00 14.44 -1.22
CA LYS A 58 5.22 15.22 -0.25
C LYS A 58 4.74 16.51 -0.91
N ILE A 59 3.46 16.77 -0.80
CA ILE A 59 2.76 17.89 -1.42
C ILE A 59 2.08 18.74 -0.35
N ASP A 60 2.27 20.05 -0.43
CA ASP A 60 1.51 21.00 0.37
C ASP A 60 0.17 21.29 -0.34
N PRO A 61 -0.98 20.89 0.25
CA PRO A 61 -2.29 21.10 -0.37
C PRO A 61 -2.69 22.58 -0.44
N SER A 62 -2.11 23.47 0.36
CA SER A 62 -2.43 24.89 0.37
C SER A 62 -1.78 25.62 -0.79
N THR A 63 -0.54 25.29 -1.11
CA THR A 63 0.21 25.84 -2.24
C THR A 63 0.09 25.02 -3.51
N LYS A 64 -0.39 23.75 -3.38
CA LYS A 64 -0.47 22.78 -4.48
C LYS A 64 0.90 22.48 -5.11
N GLN A 65 1.96 22.54 -4.31
CA GLN A 65 3.33 22.32 -4.75
C GLN A 65 3.95 21.11 -4.10
N ILE A 66 4.86 20.45 -4.83
CA ILE A 66 5.77 19.47 -4.28
C ILE A 66 6.75 20.20 -3.36
N VAL A 67 6.81 19.79 -2.10
CA VAL A 67 7.69 20.41 -1.09
C VAL A 67 8.87 19.53 -0.71
N GLN A 68 8.75 18.20 -0.92
CA GLN A 68 9.79 17.24 -0.61
C GLN A 68 9.65 16.00 -1.50
N THR A 69 10.78 15.38 -1.82
CA THR A 69 10.86 14.04 -2.43
C THR A 69 11.75 13.17 -1.56
N TYR A 70 11.22 12.01 -1.13
CA TYR A 70 11.92 11.03 -0.32
C TYR A 70 12.37 9.87 -1.21
N GLU A 71 13.65 9.52 -1.17
CA GLU A 71 14.18 8.30 -1.79
C GLU A 71 13.96 7.13 -0.85
N VAL A 72 13.02 6.26 -1.19
CA VAL A 72 12.52 5.20 -0.30
C VAL A 72 12.90 3.79 -0.73
N GLY A 73 13.70 3.67 -1.77
CA GLY A 73 14.05 2.40 -2.41
C GLY A 73 13.00 1.96 -3.45
N ARG A 74 13.37 0.98 -4.28
CA ARG A 74 12.59 0.56 -5.45
C ARG A 74 11.18 0.08 -5.10
N GLY A 75 10.24 0.40 -5.99
CA GLY A 75 8.87 -0.11 -6.01
C GLY A 75 7.99 0.28 -4.84
N PRO A 76 7.97 1.53 -4.35
CA PRO A 76 7.05 1.95 -3.30
C PRO A 76 5.60 1.87 -3.80
N GLN A 77 4.74 1.19 -3.06
CA GLN A 77 3.33 0.98 -3.41
C GLN A 77 2.41 1.60 -2.37
N HIS A 78 1.81 0.79 -1.52
CA HIS A 78 0.85 1.22 -0.52
C HIS A 78 1.52 1.86 0.70
N MET A 79 0.82 2.80 1.29
CA MET A 79 1.31 3.58 2.41
C MET A 79 0.30 3.63 3.56
N VAL A 80 0.79 3.75 4.79
CA VAL A 80 -0.03 4.05 5.96
C VAL A 80 0.74 4.98 6.89
N ILE A 81 0.02 5.86 7.60
CA ILE A 81 0.61 6.71 8.64
C ILE A 81 0.23 6.14 10.00
N HIS A 82 1.25 5.94 10.84
CA HIS A 82 1.10 5.51 12.22
C HIS A 82 2.17 6.19 13.09
N ASP A 83 1.77 6.80 14.20
CA ASP A 83 2.64 7.44 15.19
C ASP A 83 3.74 8.37 14.60
N ASN A 84 3.33 9.33 13.75
CA ASN A 84 4.21 10.25 13.02
C ASN A 84 5.18 9.58 12.05
N ASN A 85 4.94 8.34 11.69
CA ASN A 85 5.72 7.62 10.70
C ASN A 85 4.86 7.26 9.49
N LEU A 86 5.39 7.52 8.32
CA LEU A 86 4.86 7.05 7.05
C LEU A 86 5.54 5.72 6.71
N TRP A 87 4.75 4.67 6.64
CA TRP A 87 5.17 3.32 6.31
C TRP A 87 4.83 3.02 4.85
N VAL A 88 5.78 2.48 4.13
CA VAL A 88 5.66 2.24 2.68
C VAL A 88 5.97 0.79 2.38
N SER A 89 5.02 0.05 1.80
CA SER A 89 5.30 -1.26 1.22
C SER A 89 6.03 -1.09 -0.10
N ARG A 90 6.99 -1.98 -0.38
CA ARG A 90 7.75 -1.96 -1.62
C ARG A 90 7.72 -3.33 -2.27
N THR A 91 7.49 -3.34 -3.57
CA THR A 91 7.55 -4.56 -4.41
C THR A 91 8.13 -4.17 -5.77
N TYR A 92 9.10 -4.93 -6.23
CA TYR A 92 9.73 -4.71 -7.52
C TYR A 92 10.23 -6.02 -8.12
N TYR A 93 10.54 -6.02 -9.41
CA TYR A 93 10.94 -7.21 -10.15
C TYR A 93 12.43 -7.15 -10.53
N SER A 94 13.03 -8.34 -10.75
CA SER A 94 14.31 -8.43 -11.44
C SER A 94 14.18 -7.92 -12.89
N GLU A 95 15.31 -7.60 -13.53
CA GLU A 95 15.34 -7.10 -14.91
C GLU A 95 14.71 -8.08 -15.92
N ASP A 96 14.84 -9.37 -15.65
CA ASP A 96 14.28 -10.45 -16.46
C ASP A 96 12.85 -10.86 -16.09
N TRP A 97 12.22 -10.20 -15.10
CA TRP A 97 10.86 -10.45 -14.58
C TRP A 97 10.66 -11.82 -13.90
N TYR A 98 11.69 -12.60 -13.69
CA TYR A 98 11.54 -13.93 -13.09
C TYR A 98 11.46 -13.93 -11.57
N GLN A 99 12.00 -12.91 -10.93
CA GLN A 99 11.97 -12.80 -9.47
C GLN A 99 11.26 -11.52 -9.01
N THR A 100 10.48 -11.66 -7.96
CA THR A 100 9.90 -10.53 -7.23
C THR A 100 10.70 -10.32 -5.95
N TYR A 101 10.98 -9.07 -5.62
CA TYR A 101 11.60 -8.62 -4.39
C TYR A 101 10.64 -7.74 -3.61
N PHE A 102 10.82 -7.71 -2.31
CA PHE A 102 9.96 -6.89 -1.46
C PHE A 102 10.73 -6.28 -0.29
N GLY A 103 10.23 -5.16 0.19
CA GLY A 103 10.79 -4.42 1.29
C GLY A 103 9.76 -3.54 1.99
N THR A 104 10.19 -2.89 3.05
CA THR A 104 9.43 -1.84 3.73
C THR A 104 10.34 -0.64 3.94
N THR A 105 9.78 0.55 3.80
CA THR A 105 10.44 1.79 4.19
C THR A 105 9.59 2.50 5.23
N HIS A 106 10.24 3.12 6.16
CA HIS A 106 9.66 3.94 7.21
C HIS A 106 10.28 5.33 7.13
N ILE A 107 9.45 6.37 7.14
CA ILE A 107 9.84 7.76 7.13
C ILE A 107 9.24 8.42 8.37
N ASN A 108 10.08 8.97 9.25
CA ASN A 108 9.59 9.84 10.30
C ASN A 108 9.21 11.20 9.68
N ILE A 109 7.92 11.53 9.65
CA ILE A 109 7.41 12.72 8.96
C ILE A 109 7.72 14.05 9.67
N ILE A 110 8.29 13.98 10.90
CA ILE A 110 8.72 15.16 11.67
C ILE A 110 10.21 15.46 11.46
N THR A 111 11.05 14.40 11.41
CA THR A 111 12.51 14.55 11.31
C THR A 111 13.06 14.30 9.92
N ASP A 112 12.24 13.78 9.01
CA ASP A 112 12.60 13.30 7.65
C ASP A 112 13.62 12.13 7.66
N GLU A 113 13.78 11.44 8.80
CA GLU A 113 14.63 10.26 8.90
C GLU A 113 13.98 9.09 8.14
N ILE A 114 14.79 8.40 7.34
CA ILE A 114 14.33 7.29 6.49
C ILE A 114 15.07 6.02 6.87
N VAL A 115 14.33 4.94 7.10
CA VAL A 115 14.89 3.59 7.30
C VAL A 115 14.35 2.66 6.21
N ILE A 116 15.24 2.00 5.48
CA ILE A 116 14.92 1.12 4.37
C ILE A 116 15.31 -0.31 4.72
N LYS A 117 14.36 -1.24 4.61
CA LYS A 117 14.59 -2.68 4.83
C LYS A 117 14.23 -3.48 3.58
N GLU A 118 15.19 -4.28 3.11
CA GLU A 118 14.96 -5.31 2.09
C GLU A 118 14.77 -6.67 2.77
N TYR A 119 13.78 -7.44 2.29
CA TYR A 119 13.55 -8.80 2.78
C TYR A 119 14.05 -9.88 1.82
N GLY A 120 14.47 -9.49 0.62
CA GLY A 120 14.95 -10.40 -0.41
C GLY A 120 13.84 -10.84 -1.38
N PRO A 121 14.07 -11.95 -2.11
CA PRO A 121 13.10 -12.46 -3.06
C PRO A 121 11.92 -13.10 -2.35
N GLY A 122 10.72 -12.96 -2.92
CA GLY A 122 9.50 -13.57 -2.40
C GLY A 122 8.28 -13.14 -3.20
N ILE A 123 7.21 -13.95 -3.17
CA ILE A 123 5.93 -13.59 -3.77
C ILE A 123 5.13 -12.81 -2.74
N VAL A 124 4.82 -11.57 -3.05
CA VAL A 124 3.98 -10.69 -2.24
C VAL A 124 2.89 -10.11 -3.15
N CYS A 125 1.91 -10.91 -3.47
CA CYS A 125 0.70 -10.42 -4.11
C CYS A 125 -0.13 -9.62 -3.11
N GLY A 126 -0.81 -8.58 -3.56
CA GLY A 126 -1.55 -7.66 -2.70
C GLY A 126 -0.64 -6.94 -1.70
N GLY A 127 0.63 -6.65 -2.09
CA GLY A 127 1.67 -6.09 -1.22
C GLY A 127 1.23 -4.79 -0.55
N ASN A 128 0.71 -4.88 0.67
CA ASN A 128 0.16 -3.76 1.42
C ASN A 128 0.85 -3.60 2.78
N VAL A 129 0.78 -2.40 3.34
CA VAL A 129 1.01 -2.09 4.76
C VAL A 129 -0.26 -1.51 5.34
N MET A 130 -0.55 -1.82 6.59
CA MET A 130 -1.76 -1.38 7.27
C MET A 130 -1.55 -1.27 8.77
N VAL A 131 -2.36 -0.49 9.44
CA VAL A 131 -2.43 -0.46 10.91
C VAL A 131 -3.51 -1.42 11.37
N PHE A 132 -3.15 -2.37 12.21
CA PHE A 132 -4.07 -3.30 12.84
C PHE A 132 -3.68 -3.49 14.30
N ASP A 133 -4.66 -3.41 15.20
CA ASP A 133 -4.45 -3.49 16.65
C ASP A 133 -3.28 -2.61 17.15
N ASN A 134 -3.26 -1.36 16.69
CA ASN A 134 -2.23 -0.37 17.04
C ASN A 134 -0.78 -0.78 16.71
N GLN A 135 -0.60 -1.63 15.71
CA GLN A 135 0.70 -2.04 15.16
C GLN A 135 0.67 -1.97 13.64
N VAL A 136 1.84 -1.79 13.04
CA VAL A 136 1.97 -1.85 11.57
C VAL A 136 2.17 -3.29 11.14
N TYR A 137 1.32 -3.74 10.26
CA TYR A 137 1.39 -5.04 9.59
C TYR A 137 1.70 -4.85 8.11
N ARG A 138 2.26 -5.88 7.51
CA ARG A 138 2.38 -5.97 6.06
C ARG A 138 1.94 -7.33 5.56
N THR A 139 1.60 -7.39 4.26
CA THR A 139 1.39 -8.66 3.56
C THR A 139 2.66 -9.50 3.59
N TYR A 140 2.53 -10.76 3.99
CA TYR A 140 3.66 -11.69 4.12
C TYR A 140 3.19 -13.15 3.99
N GLU A 141 3.80 -13.90 3.05
CA GLU A 141 3.59 -15.34 2.86
C GLU A 141 2.13 -15.82 2.98
N GLY A 142 1.24 -15.23 2.22
CA GLY A 142 -0.16 -15.62 2.19
C GLY A 142 -1.02 -15.14 3.38
N GLY A 143 -0.53 -14.20 4.12
CA GLY A 143 -1.22 -13.55 5.24
C GLY A 143 -0.70 -12.13 5.48
N ILE A 144 -0.91 -11.63 6.67
CA ILE A 144 -0.26 -10.40 7.17
C ILE A 144 0.55 -10.72 8.42
N ALA A 145 1.66 -10.04 8.60
CA ALA A 145 2.48 -10.16 9.81
C ALA A 145 2.90 -8.77 10.33
N PRO A 146 3.00 -8.60 11.66
CA PRO A 146 3.43 -7.33 12.23
C PRO A 146 4.90 -7.07 11.93
N ILE A 147 5.23 -5.79 11.76
CA ILE A 147 6.60 -5.30 11.59
C ILE A 147 7.12 -4.80 12.93
N ASP A 148 8.36 -5.12 13.27
CA ASP A 148 9.06 -4.48 14.37
C ASP A 148 9.46 -3.06 13.97
N GLU A 149 9.04 -2.06 14.75
CA GLU A 149 9.24 -0.65 14.42
C GLU A 149 10.70 -0.20 14.53
N ASN A 150 11.55 -0.94 15.26
CA ASN A 150 12.95 -0.55 15.48
C ASN A 150 13.86 -1.00 14.34
N ASP A 151 13.66 -2.21 13.81
CA ASP A 151 14.55 -2.79 12.81
C ASP A 151 13.84 -3.23 11.51
N LEU A 152 12.54 -2.99 11.43
CA LEU A 152 11.65 -3.36 10.33
C LEU A 152 11.61 -4.88 10.06
N SER A 153 11.96 -5.71 11.03
CA SER A 153 11.86 -7.16 10.87
C SER A 153 10.40 -7.64 10.91
N ILE A 154 10.09 -8.66 10.11
CA ILE A 154 8.75 -9.26 10.08
C ILE A 154 8.65 -10.32 11.17
N ARG A 155 7.67 -10.18 12.06
CA ARG A 155 7.38 -11.13 13.14
C ARG A 155 6.49 -12.26 12.62
N SER A 156 7.07 -13.19 11.87
CA SER A 156 6.34 -14.28 11.20
C SER A 156 5.55 -15.20 12.13
N SER A 157 5.97 -15.35 13.40
CA SER A 157 5.24 -16.15 14.39
C SER A 157 3.86 -15.59 14.77
N SER A 158 3.60 -14.34 14.46
CA SER A 158 2.33 -13.64 14.71
C SER A 158 1.55 -13.39 13.42
N LYS A 159 1.79 -14.19 12.38
CA LYS A 159 1.10 -14.08 11.09
C LYS A 159 -0.39 -14.40 11.24
N ILE A 160 -1.24 -13.57 10.63
CA ILE A 160 -2.68 -13.76 10.50
C ILE A 160 -3.00 -14.15 9.07
N GLY A 161 -3.81 -15.18 8.88
CA GLY A 161 -4.15 -15.74 7.56
C GLY A 161 -3.05 -16.68 7.05
N ASP A 162 -3.46 -17.64 6.24
CA ASP A 162 -2.57 -18.61 5.58
C ASP A 162 -3.16 -19.03 4.23
N TYR A 163 -3.24 -18.06 3.32
CA TYR A 163 -3.73 -18.23 1.96
C TYR A 163 -2.56 -18.41 1.01
N GLY A 164 -2.78 -18.91 -0.19
CA GLY A 164 -1.70 -18.99 -1.18
C GLY A 164 -1.14 -17.60 -1.47
N ALA A 165 0.17 -17.40 -1.31
CA ALA A 165 0.80 -16.08 -1.47
C ALA A 165 0.53 -15.43 -2.84
N SER A 166 0.38 -16.25 -3.89
CA SER A 166 0.02 -15.79 -5.24
C SER A 166 -1.48 -15.49 -5.42
N ASN A 167 -2.32 -15.84 -4.46
CA ASN A 167 -3.77 -15.73 -4.57
C ASN A 167 -4.35 -14.52 -3.82
N ILE A 168 -3.56 -13.88 -2.96
CA ILE A 168 -4.00 -12.64 -2.31
C ILE A 168 -4.03 -11.54 -3.35
N TYR A 169 -5.22 -11.05 -3.65
CA TYR A 169 -5.41 -9.90 -4.53
C TYR A 169 -5.32 -8.59 -3.75
N SER A 170 -5.96 -8.54 -2.59
CA SER A 170 -5.95 -7.40 -1.68
C SER A 170 -6.01 -7.83 -0.23
N VAL A 171 -5.56 -6.99 0.67
CA VAL A 171 -5.74 -7.16 2.10
C VAL A 171 -5.85 -5.81 2.78
N GLU A 172 -6.82 -5.67 3.68
CA GLU A 172 -6.99 -4.46 4.48
C GLU A 172 -7.45 -4.76 5.90
N ALA A 173 -7.14 -3.86 6.81
CA ALA A 173 -7.58 -3.88 8.18
C ALA A 173 -8.61 -2.77 8.44
N LEU A 174 -9.85 -3.15 8.74
CA LEU A 174 -10.95 -2.22 9.00
C LEU A 174 -11.76 -2.67 10.22
N ASN A 175 -12.07 -1.75 11.14
CA ASN A 175 -12.92 -2.02 12.31
C ASN A 175 -12.54 -3.30 13.07
N LYS A 176 -11.27 -3.45 13.43
CA LYS A 176 -10.73 -4.62 14.14
C LYS A 176 -10.89 -5.95 13.41
N ASN A 177 -11.06 -5.93 12.11
CA ASN A 177 -11.04 -7.13 11.29
C ASN A 177 -10.04 -6.96 10.15
N VAL A 178 -9.52 -8.09 9.68
CA VAL A 178 -8.67 -8.17 8.49
C VAL A 178 -9.46 -8.83 7.37
N TYR A 179 -9.49 -8.20 6.22
CA TYR A 179 -10.20 -8.63 5.02
C TYR A 179 -9.17 -9.11 4.00
N PHE A 180 -9.25 -10.36 3.58
CA PHE A 180 -8.40 -10.97 2.56
C PHE A 180 -9.21 -11.20 1.31
N GLY A 181 -8.95 -10.48 0.24
CA GLY A 181 -9.47 -10.72 -1.10
C GLY A 181 -8.64 -11.78 -1.80
N ILE A 182 -9.24 -12.94 -2.03
CA ILE A 182 -8.56 -14.09 -2.62
C ILE A 182 -9.08 -14.32 -4.03
N THR A 183 -8.18 -14.22 -5.00
CA THR A 183 -8.48 -14.50 -6.42
C THR A 183 -7.91 -15.85 -6.86
N ARG A 184 -8.54 -16.45 -7.87
CA ARG A 184 -8.10 -17.71 -8.46
C ARG A 184 -7.64 -17.55 -9.91
N ASP A 185 -8.41 -16.85 -10.69
CA ASP A 185 -8.22 -16.75 -12.15
C ASP A 185 -8.47 -15.35 -12.72
N TYR A 186 -8.75 -14.37 -11.85
CA TYR A 186 -9.06 -12.98 -12.21
C TYR A 186 -10.31 -12.78 -13.08
N GLN A 187 -11.15 -13.80 -13.23
CA GLN A 187 -12.34 -13.80 -14.09
C GLN A 187 -13.60 -14.31 -13.39
N SER A 188 -13.48 -15.39 -12.63
CA SER A 188 -14.58 -15.99 -11.88
C SER A 188 -14.86 -15.21 -10.59
N PRO A 189 -16.05 -15.39 -9.98
CA PRO A 189 -16.29 -14.86 -8.64
C PRO A 189 -15.22 -15.31 -7.64
N ASP A 190 -14.77 -14.39 -6.85
CA ASP A 190 -13.73 -14.55 -5.84
C ASP A 190 -14.31 -14.54 -4.43
N THR A 191 -13.46 -14.71 -3.43
CA THR A 191 -13.87 -14.78 -2.03
C THR A 191 -13.13 -13.76 -1.18
N VAL A 192 -13.87 -13.08 -0.29
CA VAL A 192 -13.31 -12.27 0.79
C VAL A 192 -13.41 -13.05 2.09
N TYR A 193 -12.27 -13.31 2.72
CA TYR A 193 -12.18 -13.92 4.06
C TYR A 193 -11.97 -12.84 5.10
N ILE A 194 -12.67 -12.94 6.22
CA ILE A 194 -12.61 -11.98 7.32
C ILE A 194 -12.11 -12.67 8.58
N HIS A 195 -11.06 -12.10 9.16
CA HIS A 195 -10.51 -12.48 10.45
C HIS A 195 -10.76 -11.39 11.49
N ASN A 196 -10.90 -11.79 12.76
CA ASN A 196 -11.04 -10.87 13.88
C ASN A 196 -9.68 -10.31 14.36
N ASP A 197 -9.71 -9.50 15.42
CA ASP A 197 -8.56 -8.85 16.05
C ASP A 197 -7.54 -9.81 16.69
N ILE A 198 -7.90 -11.05 16.93
CA ILE A 198 -6.99 -12.10 17.39
C ILE A 198 -6.58 -13.08 16.28
N GLY A 199 -6.91 -12.76 15.03
CA GLY A 199 -6.53 -13.55 13.86
C GLY A 199 -7.40 -14.77 13.58
N GLU A 200 -8.53 -14.95 14.29
CA GLU A 200 -9.44 -16.07 14.04
C GLU A 200 -10.37 -15.77 12.86
N PHE A 201 -10.59 -16.78 12.01
CA PHE A 201 -11.56 -16.71 10.93
C PHE A 201 -12.99 -16.45 11.47
N LYS A 202 -13.71 -15.49 10.86
CA LYS A 202 -15.09 -15.16 11.21
C LYS A 202 -16.08 -15.48 10.11
N TYR A 203 -15.86 -14.91 8.94
CA TYR A 203 -16.81 -14.97 7.83
C TYR A 203 -16.08 -15.06 6.49
N LEU A 204 -16.82 -15.53 5.49
CA LEU A 204 -16.44 -15.40 4.08
C LEU A 204 -17.64 -14.87 3.27
N TYR A 205 -17.31 -14.16 2.20
CA TYR A 205 -18.30 -13.69 1.22
C TYR A 205 -17.81 -14.02 -0.19
N GLU A 206 -18.70 -14.55 -1.02
CA GLU A 206 -18.48 -14.56 -2.45
C GLU A 206 -18.74 -13.17 -3.02
N VAL A 207 -17.84 -12.68 -3.84
CA VAL A 207 -17.85 -11.34 -4.43
C VAL A 207 -17.55 -11.41 -5.92
N GLY A 208 -17.58 -10.28 -6.62
CA GLY A 208 -17.10 -10.20 -8.00
C GLY A 208 -15.61 -10.57 -8.10
N ALA A 209 -15.12 -10.77 -9.32
CA ALA A 209 -13.71 -11.05 -9.57
C ALA A 209 -12.82 -9.91 -9.10
N SER A 210 -11.64 -10.24 -8.55
CA SER A 210 -10.59 -9.31 -8.17
C SER A 210 -11.03 -8.24 -7.15
N PRO A 211 -11.43 -8.64 -5.92
CA PRO A 211 -11.82 -7.71 -4.86
C PRO A 211 -10.61 -6.85 -4.44
N GLY A 212 -10.59 -5.60 -4.86
CA GLY A 212 -9.40 -4.73 -4.75
C GLY A 212 -9.39 -3.79 -3.56
N ASP A 213 -10.58 -3.41 -3.02
CA ASP A 213 -10.69 -2.37 -2.02
C ASP A 213 -11.93 -2.57 -1.16
N TYR A 214 -11.92 -2.03 0.08
CA TYR A 214 -12.96 -2.22 1.06
C TYR A 214 -13.37 -0.89 1.69
N ALA A 215 -14.67 -0.74 1.94
CA ALA A 215 -15.19 0.39 2.68
C ALA A 215 -16.30 -0.04 3.64
N ILE A 216 -16.37 0.61 4.79
CA ILE A 216 -17.44 0.40 5.75
C ILE A 216 -18.44 1.53 5.63
N TRP A 217 -19.68 1.17 5.29
CA TRP A 217 -20.79 2.10 5.35
C TRP A 217 -21.48 1.99 6.71
N GLN A 218 -21.54 3.10 7.44
CA GLN A 218 -22.37 3.21 8.65
C GLN A 218 -23.56 4.10 8.33
N SER A 219 -24.78 3.55 8.39
CA SER A 219 -25.99 4.39 8.36
C SER A 219 -26.11 5.13 9.70
N ASN A 220 -26.20 6.44 9.64
CA ASN A 220 -26.57 7.27 10.79
C ASN A 220 -27.99 6.98 11.27
#